data_08e231329244e2a351b35e75fce400bd
#
_entry.id   08e231329244e2a351b35e75fce400bd
#
_cell.length_a   1.000
_cell.length_b   1.000
_cell.length_c   1.000
_cell.angle_alpha   90.00
_cell.angle_beta   90.00
_cell.angle_gamma   90.00
#
_symmetry.space_group_name_H-M   'P 1'
#
loop_
_entity.id
_entity.type
_entity.pdbx_description
1 polymer ?
#
loop_
_entity_poly.entity_id
_entity_poly.type
_entity_poly.pdbx_seq_one_letter_code
_entity_poly.pdbx_strand_id
1 'polypeptide(L)'
;MKNSITQITEDFIKKIGEIFKESEKLYETEEKIKLQTQNSATSLVKLFIEHIDNEILRDKKRKAEGYSAERRGDRRSILFFYGQVEFERTYYKKASGGYEYLADTTVNSLLAFSKIFSYKNLTRTDVIGI
;
A
#
# COMPACT_ATOMS: atom_id res chain seq x y z
N MET A 1 7.63 -6.40 -10.51
CA MET A 1 6.26 -6.13 -10.02
C MET A 1 5.21 -7.09 -10.56
N LYS A 2 5.20 -7.36 -11.85
CA LYS A 2 4.21 -8.24 -12.49
C LYS A 2 4.14 -9.63 -11.84
N ASN A 3 5.28 -10.26 -11.57
CA ASN A 3 5.34 -11.59 -10.94
C ASN A 3 4.82 -11.54 -9.49
N SER A 4 5.08 -10.45 -8.78
CA SER A 4 4.61 -10.26 -7.40
C SER A 4 3.10 -10.05 -7.35
N ILE A 5 2.53 -9.34 -8.32
CA ILE A 5 1.07 -9.18 -8.45
C ILE A 5 0.43 -10.53 -8.72
N THR A 6 0.99 -11.31 -9.64
CA THR A 6 0.52 -12.66 -9.95
C THR A 6 0.55 -13.55 -8.71
N GLN A 7 1.64 -13.51 -7.96
CA GLN A 7 1.80 -14.30 -6.74
C GLN A 7 0.74 -13.95 -5.69
N ILE A 8 0.50 -12.67 -5.45
CA ILE A 8 -0.52 -12.21 -4.51
C ILE A 8 -1.91 -12.68 -4.94
N THR A 9 -2.20 -12.57 -6.23
CA THR A 9 -3.49 -12.99 -6.81
C THR A 9 -3.71 -14.49 -6.66
N GLU A 10 -2.70 -15.29 -7.00
CA GLU A 10 -2.76 -16.76 -6.88
C GLU A 10 -2.93 -17.20 -5.44
N ASP A 11 -2.19 -16.60 -4.51
CA ASP A 11 -2.31 -16.88 -3.08
C ASP A 11 -3.70 -16.53 -2.56
N PHE A 12 -4.25 -15.41 -2.99
CA PHE A 12 -5.61 -14.98 -2.64
C PHE A 12 -6.64 -16.02 -3.09
N ILE A 13 -6.59 -16.40 -4.35
CA ILE A 13 -7.53 -17.39 -4.92
C ILE A 13 -7.42 -18.72 -4.18
N LYS A 14 -6.20 -19.20 -3.95
CA LYS A 14 -5.96 -20.45 -3.24
C LYS A 14 -6.54 -20.42 -1.83
N LYS A 15 -6.28 -19.36 -1.09
CA LYS A 15 -6.75 -19.22 0.30
C LYS A 15 -8.26 -19.08 0.37
N ILE A 16 -8.88 -18.37 -0.55
CA ILE A 16 -10.35 -18.29 -0.63
C ILE A 16 -10.94 -19.68 -0.88
N GLY A 17 -10.35 -20.47 -1.79
CA GLY A 17 -10.77 -21.84 -2.04
C GLY A 17 -10.67 -22.73 -0.79
N GLU A 18 -9.57 -22.61 -0.04
CA GLU A 18 -9.37 -23.35 1.22
C GLU A 18 -10.41 -22.96 2.27
N ILE A 19 -10.74 -21.68 2.38
CA ILE A 19 -11.75 -21.15 3.31
C ILE A 19 -13.10 -21.80 3.01
N PHE A 20 -13.51 -21.87 1.74
CA PHE A 20 -14.77 -22.49 1.36
C PHE A 20 -14.81 -23.99 1.69
N LYS A 21 -13.69 -24.68 1.58
CA LYS A 21 -13.63 -26.12 1.89
C LYS A 21 -13.66 -26.40 3.39
N GLU A 22 -13.08 -25.55 4.21
CA GLU A 22 -12.87 -25.79 5.63
C GLU A 22 -13.95 -25.18 6.52
N SER A 23 -14.65 -24.15 6.05
CA SER A 23 -15.65 -23.44 6.85
C SER A 23 -16.99 -24.17 6.83
N GLU A 24 -17.56 -24.40 8.01
CA GLU A 24 -18.85 -25.07 8.17
C GLU A 24 -20.02 -24.10 8.27
N LYS A 25 -19.74 -22.86 8.74
CA LYS A 25 -20.78 -21.85 8.96
C LYS A 25 -20.53 -20.63 8.09
N LEU A 26 -21.62 -20.05 7.60
CA LEU A 26 -21.55 -18.89 6.71
C LEU A 26 -20.82 -17.71 7.33
N TYR A 27 -21.10 -17.37 8.59
CA TYR A 27 -20.45 -16.23 9.22
C TYR A 27 -18.93 -16.43 9.38
N GLU A 28 -18.49 -17.66 9.62
CA GLU A 28 -17.06 -17.99 9.69
C GLU A 28 -16.40 -17.80 8.33
N THR A 29 -17.06 -18.24 7.28
CA THR A 29 -16.60 -18.06 5.90
C THR A 29 -16.46 -16.57 5.58
N GLU A 30 -17.47 -15.77 5.90
CA GLU A 30 -17.46 -14.32 5.65
C GLU A 30 -16.32 -13.63 6.39
N GLU A 31 -16.10 -13.94 7.66
CA GLU A 31 -15.02 -13.35 8.47
C GLU A 31 -13.64 -13.70 7.92
N LYS A 32 -13.43 -14.95 7.54
CA LYS A 32 -12.17 -15.41 6.98
C LYS A 32 -11.90 -14.78 5.61
N ILE A 33 -12.92 -14.66 4.77
CA ILE A 33 -12.80 -13.99 3.46
C ILE A 33 -12.45 -12.51 3.65
N LYS A 34 -13.13 -11.84 4.58
CA LYS A 34 -12.84 -10.44 4.91
C LYS A 34 -11.39 -10.25 5.31
N LEU A 35 -10.90 -11.07 6.24
CA LEU A 35 -9.52 -11.00 6.71
C LEU A 35 -8.54 -11.26 5.57
N GLN A 36 -8.79 -12.28 4.76
CA GLN A 36 -7.93 -12.60 3.63
C GLN A 36 -7.92 -11.47 2.58
N THR A 37 -9.07 -10.87 2.32
CA THR A 37 -9.19 -9.74 1.39
C THR A 37 -8.39 -8.55 1.91
N GLN A 38 -8.49 -8.24 3.18
CA GLN A 38 -7.73 -7.15 3.81
C GLN A 38 -6.22 -7.41 3.71
N ASN A 39 -5.78 -8.63 3.98
CA ASN A 39 -4.36 -9.01 3.89
C ASN A 39 -3.82 -8.88 2.46
N SER A 40 -4.60 -9.32 1.48
CA SER A 40 -4.21 -9.21 0.07
C SER A 40 -4.17 -7.76 -0.39
N ALA A 41 -5.14 -6.94 0.04
CA ALA A 41 -5.18 -5.52 -0.28
C ALA A 41 -3.97 -4.77 0.31
N THR A 42 -3.60 -5.02 1.56
CA THR A 42 -2.43 -4.40 2.18
C THR A 42 -1.13 -4.81 1.50
N SER A 43 -1.03 -6.08 1.07
CA SER A 43 0.13 -6.58 0.31
C SER A 43 0.26 -5.87 -1.04
N LEU A 44 -0.85 -5.64 -1.74
CA LEU A 44 -0.85 -4.91 -3.00
C LEU A 44 -0.47 -3.44 -2.81
N VAL A 45 -0.99 -2.78 -1.78
CA VAL A 45 -0.65 -1.39 -1.47
C VAL A 45 0.85 -1.26 -1.18
N LYS A 46 1.40 -2.14 -0.36
CA LYS A 46 2.84 -2.21 -0.10
C LYS A 46 3.63 -2.31 -1.40
N LEU A 47 3.24 -3.23 -2.27
CA LEU A 47 3.91 -3.46 -3.55
C LEU A 47 3.90 -2.20 -4.43
N PHE A 48 2.76 -1.53 -4.53
CA PHE A 48 2.65 -0.32 -5.36
C PHE A 48 3.45 0.85 -4.79
N ILE A 49 3.47 1.04 -3.47
CA ILE A 49 4.27 2.08 -2.84
C ILE A 49 5.76 1.84 -3.06
N GLU A 50 6.22 0.60 -2.89
CA GLU A 50 7.62 0.24 -3.12
C GLU A 50 7.99 0.34 -4.59
N HIS A 51 7.03 0.10 -5.48
CA HIS A 51 7.22 0.35 -6.92
C HIS A 51 7.44 1.83 -7.22
N ILE A 52 6.66 2.71 -6.60
CA ILE A 52 6.83 4.16 -6.74
C ILE A 52 8.24 4.56 -6.30
N ASP A 53 8.70 4.06 -5.17
CA ASP A 53 10.06 4.33 -4.68
C ASP A 53 11.12 3.88 -5.68
N ASN A 54 10.97 2.69 -6.25
CA ASN A 54 11.88 2.16 -7.27
C ASN A 54 11.86 3.00 -8.56
N GLU A 55 10.70 3.47 -8.99
CA GLU A 55 10.59 4.35 -10.16
C GLU A 55 11.31 5.69 -9.93
N ILE A 56 11.17 6.27 -8.75
CA ILE A 56 11.88 7.49 -8.37
C ILE A 56 13.39 7.25 -8.39
N LEU A 57 13.84 6.11 -7.86
CA LEU A 57 15.27 5.77 -7.82
C LEU A 57 15.87 5.65 -9.22
N ARG A 58 15.12 5.11 -10.18
CA ARG A 58 15.55 4.93 -11.57
C ARG A 58 15.45 6.20 -12.41
N ASP A 59 14.69 7.18 -11.97
CA ASP A 59 14.46 8.41 -12.73
C ASP A 59 15.71 9.28 -12.77
N LYS A 60 16.17 9.58 -13.97
CA LYS A 60 17.31 10.48 -14.20
C LYS A 60 17.02 11.90 -13.74
N LYS A 61 15.76 12.31 -13.78
CA LYS A 61 15.32 13.64 -13.33
C LYS A 61 15.66 13.88 -11.86
N ARG A 62 15.60 12.86 -11.03
CA ARG A 62 15.97 12.93 -9.62
C ARG A 62 17.42 13.40 -9.46
N LYS A 63 18.35 12.82 -10.22
CA LYS A 63 19.77 13.22 -10.19
C LYS A 63 19.95 14.65 -10.70
N ALA A 64 19.24 15.03 -11.75
CA ALA A 64 19.28 16.36 -12.31
C ALA A 64 18.78 17.43 -11.32
N GLU A 65 17.84 17.06 -10.45
CA GLU A 65 17.32 17.93 -9.39
C GLU A 65 18.19 17.95 -8.12
N GLY A 66 19.30 17.23 -8.12
CA GLY A 66 20.27 17.25 -7.02
C GLY A 66 20.01 16.27 -5.90
N TYR A 67 19.20 15.23 -6.11
CA TYR A 67 18.95 14.21 -5.12
C TYR A 67 19.83 12.97 -5.36
N SER A 68 20.58 12.56 -4.35
CA SER A 68 21.37 11.33 -4.38
C SER A 68 20.86 10.35 -3.31
N ALA A 69 20.81 9.07 -3.66
CA ALA A 69 20.36 8.04 -2.72
C ALA A 69 21.41 7.87 -1.61
N GLU A 70 21.00 8.11 -0.35
CA GLU A 70 21.88 7.98 0.81
C GLU A 70 21.82 6.56 1.38
N ARG A 71 20.61 6.02 1.53
CA ARG A 71 20.40 4.64 1.93
C ARG A 71 19.04 4.15 1.48
N ARG A 72 18.92 2.84 1.34
CA ARG A 72 17.70 2.17 0.92
C ARG A 72 17.13 1.32 2.05
N GLY A 73 15.84 1.01 1.96
CA GLY A 73 15.22 0.08 2.88
C GLY A 73 14.77 0.66 4.21
N ASP A 74 14.65 1.98 4.31
CA ASP A 74 14.11 2.60 5.51
C ASP A 74 12.61 2.35 5.61
N ARG A 75 12.17 1.75 6.71
CA ARG A 75 10.78 1.35 6.87
C ARG A 75 9.88 2.47 7.32
N ARG A 76 8.65 2.45 6.84
CA ARG A 76 7.56 3.29 7.30
C ARG A 76 6.31 2.45 7.40
N SER A 77 5.46 2.76 8.38
CA SER A 77 4.17 2.11 8.57
C SER A 77 3.06 3.15 8.44
N ILE A 78 2.03 2.82 7.69
CA ILE A 78 0.84 3.66 7.54
C ILE A 78 -0.40 2.83 7.80
N LEU A 79 -1.46 3.48 8.27
CA LEU A 79 -2.74 2.84 8.49
C LEU A 79 -3.68 3.17 7.33
N PHE A 80 -3.99 2.16 6.54
CA PHE A 80 -4.99 2.23 5.49
C PHE A 80 -6.33 1.70 5.99
N PHE A 81 -7.36 1.93 5.20
CA PHE A 81 -8.71 1.42 5.46
C PHE A 81 -8.72 -0.10 5.70
N TYR A 82 -7.89 -0.86 4.97
CA TYR A 82 -7.83 -2.32 5.05
C TYR A 82 -6.83 -2.84 6.07
N GLY A 83 -6.12 -1.98 6.76
CA GLY A 83 -5.16 -2.36 7.77
C GLY A 83 -3.84 -1.62 7.65
N GLN A 84 -2.90 -2.04 8.49
CA GLN A 84 -1.58 -1.44 8.54
C GLN A 84 -0.71 -1.93 7.39
N VAL A 85 -0.05 -1.00 6.71
CA VAL A 85 0.89 -1.29 5.63
C VAL A 85 2.27 -0.82 6.05
N GLU A 86 3.22 -1.75 6.06
CA GLU A 86 4.63 -1.45 6.30
C GLU A 86 5.38 -1.57 4.97
N PHE A 87 6.13 -0.56 4.61
CA PHE A 87 6.87 -0.54 3.35
C PHE A 87 8.25 0.08 3.53
N GLU A 88 9.14 -0.23 2.60
CA GLU A 88 10.50 0.28 2.54
C GLU A 88 10.59 1.40 1.51
N ARG A 89 11.40 2.42 1.81
CA ARG A 89 11.66 3.53 0.89
C ARG A 89 13.10 4.01 1.01
N THR A 90 13.51 4.82 0.04
CA THR A 90 14.86 5.34 -0.09
C THR A 90 14.98 6.73 0.53
N TYR A 91 16.05 6.95 1.28
CA TYR A 91 16.41 8.22 1.87
C TYR A 91 17.38 8.95 0.95
N TYR A 92 17.07 10.20 0.60
CA TYR A 92 17.84 10.99 -0.35
C TYR A 92 18.51 12.17 0.33
N LYS A 93 19.73 12.46 -0.12
CA LYS A 93 20.46 13.66 0.24
C LYS A 93 20.26 14.70 -0.87
N LYS A 94 19.97 15.94 -0.47
CA LYS A 94 19.84 17.06 -1.41
C LYS A 94 21.19 17.72 -1.61
N ALA A 95 21.52 18.10 -2.84
CA ALA A 95 22.72 18.86 -3.14
C ALA A 95 22.73 20.23 -2.43
N SER A 96 21.56 20.83 -2.24
CA SER A 96 21.38 22.08 -1.51
C SER A 96 21.48 21.95 0.01
N GLY A 97 21.63 20.73 0.53
CA GLY A 97 21.65 20.41 1.95
C GLY A 97 20.32 19.81 2.43
N GLY A 98 20.42 18.99 3.48
CA GLY A 98 19.27 18.29 4.04
C GLY A 98 18.96 16.97 3.37
N TYR A 99 17.94 16.30 3.89
CA TYR A 99 17.56 14.95 3.49
C TYR A 99 16.05 14.86 3.31
N GLU A 100 15.61 13.93 2.48
CA GLU A 100 14.20 13.76 2.17
C GLU A 100 13.90 12.34 1.69
N TYR A 101 12.70 11.84 2.01
CA TYR A 101 12.12 10.65 1.42
C TYR A 101 11.20 11.08 0.28
N LEU A 102 11.66 10.95 -0.97
CA LEU A 102 10.88 11.41 -2.13
C LEU A 102 9.57 10.64 -2.29
N ALA A 103 9.58 9.33 -2.00
CA ALA A 103 8.37 8.53 -2.04
C ALA A 103 7.31 9.01 -1.03
N ASP A 104 7.74 9.55 0.11
CA ASP A 104 6.81 10.03 1.14
C ASP A 104 5.95 11.20 0.66
N THR A 105 6.44 12.01 -0.25
CA THR A 105 5.64 13.09 -0.85
C THR A 105 4.40 12.54 -1.54
N THR A 106 4.57 11.50 -2.35
CA THR A 106 3.46 10.83 -3.03
C THR A 106 2.54 10.13 -2.02
N VAL A 107 3.11 9.40 -1.06
CA VAL A 107 2.35 8.69 -0.03
C VAL A 107 1.53 9.67 0.80
N ASN A 108 2.13 10.77 1.23
CA ASN A 108 1.44 11.78 2.02
C ASN A 108 0.29 12.44 1.24
N SER A 109 0.47 12.66 -0.06
CA SER A 109 -0.59 13.17 -0.95
C SER A 109 -1.76 12.19 -1.03
N LEU A 110 -1.46 10.89 -1.17
CA LEU A 110 -2.47 9.85 -1.20
C LEU A 110 -3.22 9.75 0.13
N LEU A 111 -2.52 9.86 1.26
CA LEU A 111 -3.13 9.84 2.59
C LEU A 111 -4.04 11.05 2.81
N ALA A 112 -3.61 12.23 2.39
CA ALA A 112 -4.41 13.45 2.49
C ALA A 112 -5.69 13.33 1.66
N PHE A 113 -5.58 12.84 0.44
CA PHE A 113 -6.71 12.58 -0.44
C PHE A 113 -7.67 11.56 0.18
N SER A 114 -7.13 10.48 0.72
CA SER A 114 -7.90 9.42 1.39
C SER A 114 -8.69 9.97 2.58
N LYS A 115 -8.08 10.83 3.40
CA LYS A 115 -8.76 11.47 4.52
C LYS A 115 -9.94 12.33 4.05
N ILE A 116 -9.73 13.16 3.04
CA ILE A 116 -10.78 14.02 2.46
C ILE A 116 -11.90 13.14 1.91
N PHE A 117 -11.55 12.09 1.21
CA PHE A 117 -12.51 11.15 0.61
C PHE A 117 -13.30 10.40 1.69
N SER A 118 -12.63 9.91 2.73
CA SER A 118 -13.28 9.23 3.86
C SER A 118 -14.24 10.16 4.60
N TYR A 119 -13.85 11.39 4.79
CA TYR A 119 -14.69 12.39 5.44
C TYR A 119 -15.97 12.65 4.66
N LYS A 120 -15.86 12.74 3.33
CA LYS A 120 -17.03 12.88 2.45
C LYS A 120 -17.85 11.59 2.40
N ASN A 121 -17.22 10.44 2.49
CA ASN A 121 -17.88 9.15 2.43
C ASN A 121 -18.64 8.77 3.70
N LEU A 122 -18.36 9.38 4.82
CA LEU A 122 -19.17 9.16 6.02
C LEU A 122 -20.64 9.41 5.71
N THR A 123 -20.93 10.54 5.05
CA THR A 123 -22.29 10.88 4.63
C THR A 123 -22.81 9.91 3.56
N ARG A 124 -21.96 9.51 2.61
CA ARG A 124 -22.32 8.54 1.58
C ARG A 124 -22.55 7.15 2.14
N THR A 125 -21.75 6.74 3.08
CA THR A 125 -21.87 5.43 3.71
C THR A 125 -23.17 5.32 4.50
N ASP A 126 -23.58 6.38 5.14
CA ASP A 126 -24.86 6.44 5.82
C ASP A 126 -26.02 6.30 4.84
N VAL A 127 -25.85 6.79 3.61
CA VAL A 127 -26.85 6.67 2.53
C VAL A 127 -26.79 5.31 1.86
N ILE A 128 -25.58 4.77 1.63
CA ILE A 128 -25.34 3.53 0.91
C ILE A 128 -25.40 2.31 1.84
N GLY A 129 -25.01 2.46 3.09
CA GLY A 129 -25.05 1.41 4.11
C GLY A 129 -26.46 0.95 4.46
N ILE A 130 -27.36 1.44 3.73
CA ILE A 130 -28.77 1.08 3.76
C ILE A 130 -29.01 -0.30 3.07
#